data_a30da6fe90f32ed4360edb7997840232
#
_entry.id   a30da6fe90f32ed4360edb7997840232
#
_cell.length_a   1.000
_cell.length_b   1.000
_cell.length_c   1.000
_cell.angle_alpha   90.00
_cell.angle_beta   90.00
_cell.angle_gamma   90.00
#
_symmetry.space_group_name_H-M   'P 1'
#
loop_
_entity.id
_entity.type
_entity.pdbx_description
1 polymer ?
#
loop_
_entity_poly.entity_id
_entity_poly.type
_entity_poly.pdbx_seq_one_letter_code
_entity_poly.pdbx_strand_id
1 'polypeptide(L)'
;LPASIMLRYQPGGFYAIDADKKSDGEQDNTNYVLTSLGKSLEKFLTATPNEYAMYERVNSWKLTKEQRNQPEAYHYAETSKLLMRSQLDCQDPRLPNRTFDLKTRATVSIRNDRANYPEGSGYQIRFAMGQWESFEREYWDMVRAAFLKYNFQVRIGHMDGIFVAYHNTAEIFGFQYISLEEMNLRLFGSNEMGDQAYHMSLGLLERI
;
A
#
# COMPACT_ATOMS: atom_id res chain seq x y z
N LEU A 1 -9.14 -6.40 -14.29
CA LEU A 1 -8.31 -6.63 -15.46
C LEU A 1 -7.31 -7.74 -15.14
N PRO A 2 -7.02 -8.68 -16.08
CA PRO A 2 -5.98 -9.68 -15.88
C PRO A 2 -4.62 -9.01 -15.69
N ALA A 3 -3.86 -9.47 -14.70
CA ALA A 3 -2.49 -9.00 -14.48
C ALA A 3 -1.53 -9.82 -15.34
N SER A 4 -0.61 -9.14 -16.02
CA SER A 4 0.49 -9.74 -16.74
C SER A 4 1.73 -9.81 -15.87
N ILE A 5 2.37 -10.98 -15.81
CA ILE A 5 3.63 -11.19 -15.11
C ILE A 5 4.72 -11.57 -16.09
N MET A 6 5.95 -11.20 -15.79
CA MET A 6 7.14 -11.54 -16.57
C MET A 6 8.01 -12.49 -15.75
N LEU A 7 8.35 -13.62 -16.33
CA LEU A 7 9.32 -14.57 -15.78
C LEU A 7 10.67 -14.34 -16.45
N ARG A 8 11.68 -14.01 -15.67
CA ARG A 8 13.05 -13.77 -16.16
C ARG A 8 13.99 -14.80 -15.54
N TYR A 9 14.61 -15.62 -16.40
CA TYR A 9 15.67 -16.54 -15.97
C TYR A 9 16.87 -15.74 -15.47
N GLN A 10 17.43 -16.15 -14.33
CA GLN A 10 18.59 -15.53 -13.70
C GLN A 10 19.77 -16.51 -13.63
N PRO A 11 21.01 -15.98 -13.69
CA PRO A 11 22.18 -16.78 -13.41
C PRO A 11 22.07 -17.43 -12.02
N GLY A 12 22.23 -18.76 -11.95
CA GLY A 12 22.03 -19.51 -10.72
C GLY A 12 20.83 -20.46 -10.74
N GLY A 13 20.09 -20.50 -11.85
CA GLY A 13 19.06 -21.51 -12.08
C GLY A 13 17.70 -21.21 -11.46
N PHE A 14 17.37 -19.94 -11.24
CA PHE A 14 16.07 -19.50 -10.72
C PHE A 14 15.40 -18.49 -11.65
N TYR A 15 14.11 -18.29 -11.46
CA TYR A 15 13.32 -17.29 -12.19
C TYR A 15 12.92 -16.15 -11.27
N ALA A 16 13.15 -14.91 -11.70
CA ALA A 16 12.57 -13.75 -11.08
C ALA A 16 11.16 -13.50 -11.66
N ILE A 17 10.18 -13.31 -10.78
CA ILE A 17 8.80 -12.94 -11.13
C ILE A 17 8.66 -11.43 -10.92
N ASP A 18 8.27 -10.72 -11.96
CA ASP A 18 8.06 -9.27 -11.92
C ASP A 18 6.77 -8.89 -12.66
N ALA A 19 6.23 -7.72 -12.37
CA ALA A 19 5.13 -7.17 -13.13
C ALA A 19 5.59 -6.84 -14.58
N ASP A 20 4.72 -7.11 -15.55
CA ASP A 20 4.97 -6.70 -16.93
C ASP A 20 4.66 -5.22 -17.10
N LYS A 21 5.68 -4.39 -16.91
CA LYS A 21 5.57 -2.91 -17.02
C LYS A 21 5.28 -2.40 -18.44
N LYS A 22 5.36 -3.26 -19.45
CA LYS A 22 5.07 -2.86 -20.84
C LYS A 22 3.58 -2.84 -21.16
N SER A 23 2.78 -3.53 -20.35
CA SER A 23 1.32 -3.53 -20.49
C SER A 23 0.63 -2.32 -19.85
N ASP A 24 1.30 -1.63 -18.94
CA ASP A 24 0.82 -0.38 -18.37
C ASP A 24 1.25 0.76 -19.31
N GLY A 25 0.39 1.09 -20.26
CA GLY A 25 0.57 2.25 -21.13
C GLY A 25 0.80 3.54 -20.34
N GLU A 26 1.39 4.52 -20.99
CA GLU A 26 1.77 5.88 -20.58
C GLU A 26 1.67 6.19 -19.08
N GLN A 27 2.80 6.55 -18.47
CA GLN A 27 2.85 7.04 -17.08
C GLN A 27 1.87 8.21 -16.93
N ASP A 28 0.68 7.91 -16.45
CA ASP A 28 -0.36 8.88 -16.15
C ASP A 28 0.15 9.83 -15.05
N ASN A 29 0.07 11.13 -15.28
CA ASN A 29 0.44 12.18 -14.33
C ASN A 29 -0.23 11.99 -12.95
N THR A 30 -1.40 11.37 -12.93
CA THR A 30 -2.14 11.01 -11.71
C THR A 30 -1.36 10.04 -10.83
N ASN A 31 -0.69 9.04 -11.44
CA ASN A 31 0.13 8.08 -10.69
C ASN A 31 1.34 8.76 -10.03
N TYR A 32 1.89 9.79 -10.67
CA TYR A 32 2.99 10.56 -10.09
C TYR A 32 2.56 11.33 -8.84
N VAL A 33 1.42 12.01 -8.87
CA VAL A 33 0.88 12.76 -7.72
C VAL A 33 0.60 11.85 -6.54
N LEU A 34 -0.09 10.72 -6.78
CA LEU A 34 -0.42 9.74 -5.73
C LEU A 34 0.83 9.09 -5.13
N THR A 35 1.81 8.75 -5.96
CA THR A 35 3.09 8.19 -5.49
C THR A 35 3.87 9.20 -4.65
N SER A 36 3.92 10.47 -5.08
CA SER A 36 4.59 11.53 -4.34
C SER A 36 3.92 11.80 -3.00
N LEU A 37 2.59 11.78 -2.96
CA LEU A 37 1.81 11.90 -1.72
C LEU A 37 2.12 10.73 -0.76
N GLY A 38 2.16 9.50 -1.26
CA GLY A 38 2.52 8.33 -0.46
C GLY A 38 3.89 8.49 0.19
N LYS A 39 4.92 8.78 -0.58
CA LYS A 39 6.29 9.00 -0.08
C LYS A 39 6.38 10.14 0.94
N SER A 40 5.64 11.23 0.73
CA SER A 40 5.60 12.34 1.67
C SER A 40 4.96 11.93 3.00
N LEU A 41 3.86 11.16 2.95
CA LEU A 41 3.17 10.68 4.15
C LEU A 41 3.99 9.62 4.91
N GLU A 42 4.71 8.74 4.22
CA GLU A 42 5.66 7.81 4.86
C GLU A 42 6.70 8.57 5.69
N LYS A 43 7.30 9.63 5.12
CA LYS A 43 8.25 10.47 5.86
C LYS A 43 7.58 11.23 6.99
N PHE A 44 6.37 11.76 6.78
CA PHE A 44 5.61 12.45 7.82
C PHE A 44 5.32 11.55 9.04
N LEU A 45 5.01 10.27 8.82
CA LEU A 45 4.69 9.32 9.90
C LEU A 45 5.93 8.74 10.59
N THR A 46 7.08 8.69 9.92
CA THR A 46 8.26 7.99 10.41
C THR A 46 9.38 8.92 10.88
N ALA A 47 9.41 10.17 10.42
CA ALA A 47 10.41 11.15 10.79
C ALA A 47 9.94 12.05 11.96
N THR A 48 10.89 12.59 12.71
CA THR A 48 10.57 13.66 13.66
C THR A 48 10.14 14.94 12.92
N PRO A 49 9.38 15.84 13.55
CA PRO A 49 8.94 17.09 12.90
C PRO A 49 10.09 17.91 12.30
N ASN A 50 11.25 17.94 12.96
CA ASN A 50 12.43 18.65 12.46
C ASN A 50 13.06 17.99 11.24
N GLU A 51 13.09 16.64 11.22
CA GLU A 51 13.56 15.88 10.06
C GLU A 51 12.58 16.02 8.90
N TYR A 52 11.27 15.91 9.15
CA TYR A 52 10.25 16.07 8.11
C TYR A 52 10.31 17.45 7.44
N ALA A 53 10.54 18.52 8.21
CA ALA A 53 10.69 19.87 7.67
C ALA A 53 11.80 19.97 6.61
N MET A 54 12.82 19.10 6.63
CA MET A 54 13.87 19.05 5.59
C MET A 54 13.37 18.50 4.26
N TYR A 55 12.31 17.67 4.26
CA TYR A 55 11.70 17.10 3.06
C TYR A 55 10.65 18.02 2.42
N GLU A 56 10.24 19.08 3.12
CA GLU A 56 9.35 20.09 2.54
C GLU A 56 9.99 20.76 1.33
N ARG A 57 9.18 21.09 0.32
CA ARG A 57 9.65 21.71 -0.93
C ARG A 57 10.55 22.91 -0.71
N VAL A 58 10.26 23.72 0.29
CA VAL A 58 11.01 24.95 0.65
C VAL A 58 12.43 24.64 1.13
N ASN A 59 12.63 23.48 1.78
CA ASN A 59 13.89 23.08 2.40
C ASN A 59 14.62 21.96 1.63
N SER A 60 13.98 21.38 0.62
CA SER A 60 14.47 20.17 -0.07
C SER A 60 15.84 20.34 -0.75
N TRP A 61 16.27 21.56 -1.02
CA TRP A 61 17.59 21.88 -1.56
C TRP A 61 18.74 21.59 -0.57
N LYS A 62 18.43 21.51 0.73
CA LYS A 62 19.39 21.21 1.81
C LYS A 62 19.70 19.71 1.91
N LEU A 63 18.85 18.85 1.32
CA LEU A 63 19.03 17.40 1.38
C LEU A 63 20.16 16.95 0.45
N THR A 64 21.08 16.13 0.98
CA THR A 64 22.10 15.46 0.19
C THR A 64 21.49 14.37 -0.70
N LYS A 65 22.26 13.90 -1.70
CA LYS A 65 21.82 12.78 -2.57
C LYS A 65 21.62 11.49 -1.76
N GLU A 66 22.47 11.23 -0.77
CA GLU A 66 22.39 10.08 0.12
C GLU A 66 21.13 10.12 0.99
N GLN A 67 20.76 11.29 1.53
CA GLN A 67 19.54 11.48 2.31
C GLN A 67 18.28 11.31 1.49
N ARG A 68 18.31 11.67 0.19
CA ARG A 68 17.18 11.46 -0.73
C ARG A 68 17.02 10.01 -1.14
N ASN A 69 18.13 9.26 -1.25
CA ASN A 69 18.20 7.88 -1.71
C ASN A 69 18.55 6.94 -0.56
N GLN A 70 17.93 7.10 0.61
CA GLN A 70 18.10 6.15 1.70
C GLN A 70 17.73 4.74 1.24
N PRO A 71 18.54 3.72 1.59
CA PRO A 71 18.21 2.35 1.23
C PRO A 71 16.89 1.95 1.87
N GLU A 72 16.04 1.31 1.08
CA GLU A 72 14.76 0.79 1.52
C GLU A 72 14.98 -0.44 2.41
N ALA A 73 14.16 -0.60 3.43
CA ALA A 73 14.14 -1.80 4.25
C ALA A 73 13.28 -2.88 3.58
N TYR A 74 13.72 -4.13 3.66
CA TYR A 74 13.00 -5.27 3.08
C TYR A 74 12.82 -6.38 4.10
N HIS A 75 11.67 -7.04 4.03
CA HIS A 75 11.46 -8.34 4.64
C HIS A 75 11.50 -9.42 3.56
N TYR A 76 12.14 -10.55 3.88
CA TYR A 76 12.21 -11.71 3.01
C TYR A 76 11.45 -12.86 3.64
N ALA A 77 10.49 -13.42 2.89
CA ALA A 77 9.74 -14.61 3.27
C ALA A 77 10.09 -15.74 2.30
N GLU A 78 10.17 -16.96 2.81
CA GLU A 78 10.57 -18.14 2.06
C GLU A 78 9.53 -19.25 2.20
N THR A 79 9.30 -19.95 1.10
CA THR A 79 8.59 -21.23 1.05
C THR A 79 9.51 -22.27 0.42
N SER A 80 9.00 -23.48 0.13
CA SER A 80 9.81 -24.55 -0.48
C SER A 80 10.41 -24.18 -1.85
N LYS A 81 9.73 -23.32 -2.62
CA LYS A 81 10.12 -22.93 -3.98
C LYS A 81 10.19 -21.44 -4.25
N LEU A 82 9.66 -20.62 -3.36
CA LEU A 82 9.55 -19.18 -3.57
C LEU A 82 10.34 -18.42 -2.53
N LEU A 83 11.13 -17.44 -2.97
CA LEU A 83 11.68 -16.37 -2.15
C LEU A 83 10.90 -15.09 -2.48
N MET A 84 10.22 -14.55 -1.50
CA MET A 84 9.40 -13.34 -1.62
C MET A 84 10.09 -12.18 -0.93
N ARG A 85 10.04 -11.00 -1.53
CA ARG A 85 10.58 -9.76 -0.96
C ARG A 85 9.47 -8.73 -0.83
N SER A 86 9.30 -8.16 0.36
CA SER A 86 8.39 -7.05 0.62
C SER A 86 9.18 -5.84 1.12
N GLN A 87 8.89 -4.68 0.57
CA GLN A 87 9.40 -3.42 1.08
C GLN A 87 8.67 -3.07 2.39
N LEU A 88 9.39 -2.54 3.35
CA LEU A 88 8.87 -2.07 4.63
C LEU A 88 8.89 -0.55 4.65
N ASP A 89 7.71 0.05 4.63
CA ASP A 89 7.57 1.50 4.51
C ASP A 89 7.64 2.21 5.87
N CYS A 90 7.00 1.65 6.87
CA CYS A 90 6.80 2.32 8.16
C CYS A 90 7.03 1.40 9.35
N GLN A 91 7.49 2.00 10.46
CA GLN A 91 7.73 1.31 11.73
C GLN A 91 7.09 2.05 12.89
N ASP A 92 6.53 1.30 13.86
CA ASP A 92 6.05 1.82 15.12
C ASP A 92 6.36 0.81 16.24
N PRO A 93 7.10 1.19 17.30
CA PRO A 93 7.51 0.28 18.38
C PRO A 93 6.34 -0.23 19.24
N ARG A 94 5.15 0.34 19.11
CA ARG A 94 3.94 -0.09 19.83
C ARG A 94 3.28 -1.31 19.21
N LEU A 95 3.60 -1.63 17.95
CA LEU A 95 3.06 -2.78 17.24
C LEU A 95 3.86 -4.06 17.54
N PRO A 96 3.26 -5.26 17.53
CA PRO A 96 3.91 -6.53 17.80
C PRO A 96 5.15 -6.79 16.92
N ASN A 97 5.01 -6.71 15.61
CA ASN A 97 6.09 -6.87 14.64
C ASN A 97 6.76 -5.53 14.29
N ARG A 98 6.28 -4.44 14.86
CA ARG A 98 6.81 -3.08 14.71
C ARG A 98 6.73 -2.51 13.30
N THR A 99 6.05 -3.16 12.37
CA THR A 99 5.98 -2.74 10.97
C THR A 99 4.54 -2.67 10.49
N PHE A 100 4.25 -1.68 9.67
CA PHE A 100 2.98 -1.52 9.01
C PHE A 100 3.19 -0.90 7.62
N ASP A 101 2.23 -1.07 6.75
CA ASP A 101 2.27 -0.52 5.41
C ASP A 101 1.35 0.70 5.32
N LEU A 102 1.81 1.76 4.66
CA LEU A 102 1.02 2.97 4.44
C LEU A 102 0.26 2.88 3.12
N LYS A 103 -1.03 3.14 3.18
CA LYS A 103 -1.89 3.23 2.00
C LYS A 103 -2.54 4.60 1.90
N THR A 104 -2.37 5.24 0.77
CA THR A 104 -3.17 6.42 0.42
C THR A 104 -4.45 5.96 -0.27
N ARG A 105 -5.59 6.39 0.24
CA ARG A 105 -6.91 6.05 -0.29
C ARG A 105 -7.61 7.31 -0.79
N ALA A 106 -7.59 7.51 -2.09
CA ALA A 106 -8.39 8.55 -2.72
C ALA A 106 -9.88 8.25 -2.56
N THR A 107 -10.71 9.27 -2.44
CA THR A 107 -12.17 9.15 -2.35
C THR A 107 -12.78 8.48 -3.59
N VAL A 108 -13.99 7.96 -3.46
CA VAL A 108 -14.69 7.24 -4.53
C VAL A 108 -14.82 8.05 -5.82
N SER A 109 -15.02 9.36 -5.73
CA SER A 109 -15.12 10.25 -6.88
C SER A 109 -13.85 10.22 -7.75
N ILE A 110 -12.68 10.26 -7.11
CA ILE A 110 -11.38 10.20 -7.81
C ILE A 110 -11.10 8.79 -8.34
N ARG A 111 -11.43 7.76 -7.56
CA ARG A 111 -11.17 6.37 -7.98
C ARG A 111 -12.00 5.94 -9.20
N ASN A 112 -13.20 6.47 -9.34
CA ASN A 112 -14.08 6.17 -10.48
C ASN A 112 -13.61 6.84 -11.78
N ASP A 113 -13.03 8.03 -11.68
CA ASP A 113 -12.48 8.74 -12.85
C ASP A 113 -11.12 9.32 -12.51
N ARG A 114 -10.08 8.50 -12.68
CA ARG A 114 -8.71 8.90 -12.39
C ARG A 114 -8.14 9.90 -13.38
N ALA A 115 -8.58 9.84 -14.63
CA ALA A 115 -8.08 10.74 -15.68
C ALA A 115 -8.49 12.19 -15.39
N ASN A 116 -9.70 12.39 -14.84
CA ASN A 116 -10.26 13.69 -14.50
C ASN A 116 -10.29 13.92 -12.98
N TYR A 117 -9.29 13.42 -12.24
CA TYR A 117 -9.24 13.51 -10.78
C TYR A 117 -9.44 14.94 -10.21
N PRO A 118 -9.04 16.04 -10.89
CA PRO A 118 -9.28 17.38 -10.35
C PRO A 118 -10.78 17.71 -10.21
N GLU A 119 -11.63 17.16 -11.07
CA GLU A 119 -13.09 17.35 -10.99
C GLU A 119 -13.67 16.62 -9.76
N GLY A 120 -13.08 15.47 -9.39
CA GLY A 120 -13.45 14.70 -8.21
C GLY A 120 -12.94 15.27 -6.88
N SER A 121 -12.03 16.24 -6.90
CA SER A 121 -11.37 16.80 -5.70
C SER A 121 -12.30 17.62 -4.81
N GLY A 122 -13.47 17.99 -5.30
CA GLY A 122 -14.53 18.65 -4.48
C GLY A 122 -15.31 17.71 -3.57
N TYR A 123 -15.20 16.38 -3.77
CA TYR A 123 -15.87 15.41 -2.89
C TYR A 123 -15.18 15.37 -1.53
N GLN A 124 -15.96 15.43 -0.47
CA GLN A 124 -15.46 15.45 0.90
C GLN A 124 -15.99 14.27 1.71
N ILE A 125 -15.23 13.85 2.72
CA ILE A 125 -15.70 12.93 3.76
C ILE A 125 -16.10 13.78 4.95
N ARG A 126 -17.40 13.84 5.22
CA ARG A 126 -18.01 14.68 6.28
C ARG A 126 -18.51 13.88 7.46
N PHE A 127 -18.81 12.61 7.24
CA PHE A 127 -19.49 11.76 8.22
C PHE A 127 -18.67 10.52 8.55
N ALA A 128 -18.83 10.02 9.77
CA ALA A 128 -18.23 8.74 10.15
C ALA A 128 -18.94 7.59 9.44
N MET A 129 -20.28 7.62 9.38
CA MET A 129 -21.13 6.57 8.84
C MET A 129 -22.09 7.14 7.79
N GLY A 130 -22.52 6.29 6.84
CA GLY A 130 -23.49 6.65 5.81
C GLY A 130 -23.09 6.19 4.42
N GLN A 131 -24.06 6.23 3.50
CA GLN A 131 -23.89 5.76 2.13
C GLN A 131 -22.99 6.65 1.28
N TRP A 132 -22.90 7.93 1.60
CA TRP A 132 -22.14 8.93 0.85
C TRP A 132 -21.32 9.82 1.79
N GLU A 133 -20.24 10.40 1.31
CA GLU A 133 -19.38 11.34 2.03
C GLU A 133 -18.96 10.84 3.42
N SER A 134 -18.72 9.53 3.59
CA SER A 134 -18.43 8.91 4.87
C SER A 134 -17.20 8.02 4.83
N PHE A 135 -16.53 7.89 5.99
CA PHE A 135 -15.45 6.91 6.17
C PHE A 135 -15.96 5.48 6.00
N GLU A 136 -17.19 5.19 6.44
CA GLU A 136 -17.81 3.87 6.26
C GLU A 136 -17.91 3.50 4.77
N ARG A 137 -18.33 4.41 3.89
CA ARG A 137 -18.39 4.18 2.45
C ARG A 137 -17.01 3.83 1.89
N GLU A 138 -16.00 4.62 2.22
CA GLU A 138 -14.64 4.42 1.73
C GLU A 138 -14.04 3.12 2.26
N TYR A 139 -14.32 2.76 3.51
CA TYR A 139 -13.90 1.50 4.12
C TYR A 139 -14.50 0.29 3.41
N TRP A 140 -15.82 0.25 3.21
CA TRP A 140 -16.47 -0.88 2.55
C TRP A 140 -16.10 -1.02 1.07
N ASP A 141 -15.85 0.06 0.38
CA ASP A 141 -15.30 0.02 -0.97
C ASP A 141 -13.86 -0.54 -0.97
N MET A 142 -13.08 -0.25 0.06
CA MET A 142 -11.74 -0.79 0.21
C MET A 142 -11.75 -2.29 0.54
N VAL A 143 -12.66 -2.74 1.41
CA VAL A 143 -12.85 -4.16 1.71
C VAL A 143 -13.10 -4.95 0.41
N ARG A 144 -14.00 -4.45 -0.44
CA ARG A 144 -14.37 -5.13 -1.70
C ARG A 144 -13.30 -5.09 -2.78
N ALA A 145 -12.50 -4.03 -2.84
CA ALA A 145 -11.61 -3.79 -3.97
C ALA A 145 -10.13 -4.07 -3.68
N ALA A 146 -9.69 -3.95 -2.43
CA ALA A 146 -8.26 -3.88 -2.12
C ALA A 146 -7.80 -4.75 -0.94
N PHE A 147 -8.66 -5.11 -0.01
CA PHE A 147 -8.26 -5.83 1.21
C PHE A 147 -7.52 -7.14 0.93
N LEU A 148 -7.94 -7.91 -0.06
CA LEU A 148 -7.23 -9.15 -0.39
C LEU A 148 -5.76 -8.89 -0.76
N LYS A 149 -5.52 -7.89 -1.59
CA LYS A 149 -4.16 -7.48 -1.97
C LYS A 149 -3.36 -6.99 -0.74
N TYR A 150 -3.97 -6.16 0.10
CA TYR A 150 -3.31 -5.62 1.29
C TYR A 150 -3.02 -6.71 2.32
N ASN A 151 -3.97 -7.63 2.54
CA ASN A 151 -3.80 -8.77 3.42
C ASN A 151 -2.57 -9.62 3.02
N PHE A 152 -2.45 -9.95 1.74
CA PHE A 152 -1.31 -10.73 1.25
C PHE A 152 0.01 -9.95 1.34
N GLN A 153 0.01 -8.66 1.05
CA GLN A 153 1.19 -7.81 1.20
C GLN A 153 1.67 -7.75 2.65
N VAL A 154 0.75 -7.55 3.59
CA VAL A 154 1.03 -7.52 5.03
C VAL A 154 1.61 -8.86 5.51
N ARG A 155 1.07 -9.99 5.04
CA ARG A 155 1.57 -11.34 5.37
C ARG A 155 2.97 -11.58 4.82
N ILE A 156 3.21 -11.27 3.56
CA ILE A 156 4.54 -11.42 2.91
C ILE A 156 5.56 -10.52 3.63
N GLY A 157 5.18 -9.31 4.02
CA GLY A 157 6.03 -8.36 4.71
C GLY A 157 6.18 -8.62 6.21
N HIS A 158 5.49 -9.62 6.78
CA HIS A 158 5.43 -9.87 8.22
C HIS A 158 5.06 -8.61 9.02
N MET A 159 4.10 -7.86 8.51
CA MET A 159 3.63 -6.61 9.09
C MET A 159 2.39 -6.83 9.97
N ASP A 160 2.08 -5.87 10.84
CA ASP A 160 0.93 -5.95 11.75
C ASP A 160 -0.38 -5.51 11.09
N GLY A 161 -0.31 -4.71 10.06
CA GLY A 161 -1.47 -4.17 9.38
C GLY A 161 -1.13 -3.06 8.42
N ILE A 162 -2.14 -2.25 8.11
CA ILE A 162 -2.01 -1.09 7.23
C ILE A 162 -2.46 0.19 7.95
N PHE A 163 -1.86 1.31 7.59
CA PHE A 163 -2.29 2.65 8.00
C PHE A 163 -2.81 3.38 6.78
N VAL A 164 -4.11 3.69 6.76
CA VAL A 164 -4.80 4.26 5.59
C VAL A 164 -4.98 5.76 5.78
N ALA A 165 -4.48 6.55 4.83
CA ALA A 165 -4.74 7.97 4.73
C ALA A 165 -5.84 8.22 3.70
N TYR A 166 -6.99 8.74 4.12
CA TYR A 166 -8.10 9.08 3.25
C TYR A 166 -7.96 10.51 2.73
N HIS A 167 -8.06 10.70 1.41
CA HIS A 167 -7.85 12.01 0.79
C HIS A 167 -8.66 12.19 -0.49
N ASN A 168 -8.82 13.45 -0.92
CA ASN A 168 -9.36 13.82 -2.23
C ASN A 168 -8.33 14.51 -3.14
N THR A 169 -7.02 14.30 -2.91
CA THR A 169 -5.87 14.95 -3.52
C THR A 169 -5.61 16.39 -3.08
N ALA A 170 -6.63 17.15 -2.68
CA ALA A 170 -6.49 18.50 -2.15
C ALA A 170 -6.40 18.50 -0.61
N GLU A 171 -7.09 17.57 0.05
CA GLU A 171 -7.19 17.49 1.50
C GLU A 171 -7.05 16.05 1.99
N ILE A 172 -6.48 15.87 3.20
CA ILE A 172 -6.45 14.61 3.94
C ILE A 172 -7.53 14.69 5.01
N PHE A 173 -8.50 13.78 4.98
CA PHE A 173 -9.65 13.76 5.90
C PHE A 173 -9.34 13.07 7.22
N GLY A 174 -8.39 12.15 7.22
CA GLY A 174 -8.01 11.39 8.40
C GLY A 174 -7.28 10.11 8.09
N PHE A 175 -6.96 9.39 9.16
CA PHE A 175 -6.20 8.14 9.12
C PHE A 175 -6.96 7.05 9.86
N GLN A 176 -6.76 5.81 9.40
CA GLN A 176 -7.29 4.63 10.06
C GLN A 176 -6.24 3.53 10.07
N TYR A 177 -5.96 2.95 11.24
CA TYR A 177 -5.20 1.71 11.33
C TYR A 177 -6.14 0.53 11.18
N ILE A 178 -5.73 -0.44 10.35
CA ILE A 178 -6.48 -1.67 10.09
C ILE A 178 -5.51 -2.83 10.27
N SER A 179 -5.75 -3.66 11.27
CA SER A 179 -4.89 -4.80 11.58
C SER A 179 -5.06 -5.94 10.56
N LEU A 180 -4.06 -6.83 10.49
CA LEU A 180 -4.17 -8.08 9.74
C LEU A 180 -5.36 -8.91 10.20
N GLU A 181 -5.61 -8.96 11.52
CA GLU A 181 -6.75 -9.67 12.10
C GLU A 181 -8.09 -9.11 11.61
N GLU A 182 -8.25 -7.79 11.60
CA GLU A 182 -9.45 -7.15 11.07
C GLU A 182 -9.65 -7.48 9.59
N MET A 183 -8.57 -7.44 8.78
CA MET A 183 -8.65 -7.82 7.36
C MET A 183 -9.05 -9.29 7.19
N ASN A 184 -8.51 -10.20 8.01
CA ASN A 184 -8.90 -11.62 8.00
C ASN A 184 -10.38 -11.80 8.30
N LEU A 185 -10.85 -11.16 9.36
CA LEU A 185 -12.25 -11.25 9.76
C LEU A 185 -13.20 -10.77 8.66
N ARG A 186 -12.86 -9.66 8.01
CA ARG A 186 -13.70 -9.08 6.93
C ARG A 186 -13.68 -9.90 5.64
N LEU A 187 -12.55 -10.50 5.29
CA LEU A 187 -12.40 -11.28 4.05
C LEU A 187 -12.82 -12.73 4.20
N PHE A 188 -12.47 -13.36 5.31
CA PHE A 188 -12.52 -14.81 5.47
C PHE A 188 -13.39 -15.27 6.65
N GLY A 189 -13.82 -14.35 7.51
CA GLY A 189 -14.65 -14.65 8.69
C GLY A 189 -13.86 -15.05 9.94
N SER A 190 -12.59 -15.46 9.80
CA SER A 190 -11.69 -15.74 10.94
C SER A 190 -10.21 -15.65 10.55
N ASN A 191 -9.33 -15.64 11.56
CA ASN A 191 -7.88 -15.68 11.33
C ASN A 191 -7.44 -17.00 10.73
N GLU A 192 -7.96 -18.12 11.21
CA GLU A 192 -7.64 -19.49 10.76
C GLU A 192 -7.96 -19.65 9.27
N MET A 193 -9.13 -19.16 8.84
CA MET A 193 -9.52 -19.19 7.43
C MET A 193 -8.63 -18.29 6.58
N GLY A 194 -8.22 -17.14 7.10
CA GLY A 194 -7.27 -16.26 6.44
C GLY A 194 -5.90 -16.90 6.25
N ASP A 195 -5.39 -17.58 7.28
CA ASP A 195 -4.14 -18.32 7.24
C ASP A 195 -4.20 -19.45 6.22
N GLN A 196 -5.28 -20.23 6.25
CA GLN A 196 -5.49 -21.33 5.30
C GLN A 196 -5.56 -20.82 3.85
N ALA A 197 -6.32 -19.75 3.59
CA ALA A 197 -6.45 -19.17 2.26
C ALA A 197 -5.09 -18.68 1.71
N TYR A 198 -4.28 -18.04 2.57
CA TYR A 198 -2.95 -17.60 2.19
C TYR A 198 -2.01 -18.76 1.85
N HIS A 199 -1.92 -19.78 2.73
CA HIS A 199 -1.08 -20.95 2.49
C HIS A 199 -1.51 -21.74 1.24
N MET A 200 -2.80 -21.91 1.01
CA MET A 200 -3.31 -22.57 -0.20
C MET A 200 -2.96 -21.76 -1.47
N SER A 201 -3.04 -20.42 -1.40
CA SER A 201 -2.68 -19.56 -2.54
C SER A 201 -1.20 -19.67 -2.89
N LEU A 202 -0.31 -19.70 -1.89
CA LEU A 202 1.11 -19.91 -2.10
C LEU A 202 1.39 -21.31 -2.66
N GLY A 203 0.75 -22.36 -2.12
CA GLY A 203 0.89 -23.71 -2.60
C GLY A 203 0.39 -23.90 -4.06
N LEU A 204 -0.61 -23.14 -4.48
CA LEU A 204 -1.03 -23.09 -5.89
C LEU A 204 0.00 -22.38 -6.77
N LEU A 205 0.54 -21.25 -6.32
CA LEU A 205 1.57 -20.51 -7.04
C LEU A 205 2.85 -21.34 -7.25
N GLU A 206 3.22 -22.17 -6.27
CA GLU A 206 4.39 -23.06 -6.37
C GLU A 206 4.23 -24.19 -7.41
N ARG A 207 3.01 -24.44 -7.89
CA ARG A 207 2.72 -25.50 -8.88
C ARG A 207 2.69 -24.98 -10.32
N ILE A 208 2.64 -23.69 -10.49
CA ILE A 208 2.72 -23.03 -11.80
C ILE A 208 4.18 -22.92 -12.25
#